data_8f1f1c717a25512fa746fdd017af0e37
#
_entry.id   8f1f1c717a25512fa746fdd017af0e37
#
_cell.length_a   1.000
_cell.length_b   1.000
_cell.length_c   1.000
_cell.angle_alpha   90.00
_cell.angle_beta   90.00
_cell.angle_gamma   90.00
#
_symmetry.space_group_name_H-M   'P 1'
#
loop_
_entity.id
_entity.type
_entity.pdbx_description
1 polymer ?
#
loop_
_entity_poly.entity_id
_entity_poly.type
_entity_poly.pdbx_seq_one_letter_code
_entity_poly.pdbx_strand_id
1 'polypeptide(L)'
;MFIAMNRFQVIPGGEEAFEQVWLSRDSHLADVPGFVEFHMLRGPAADDHFLYSSHTVWRSREDFENWTRSEAFRAAHRGAGDHKPLYLAAPRFEGFDIIQTVTPS
;
A
#
# COMPACT_ATOMS: atom_id res chain seq x y z
N MET A 1 -9.33 5.88 13.83
CA MET A 1 -8.58 5.01 12.91
C MET A 1 -7.90 5.83 11.82
N PHE A 2 -6.81 5.29 11.28
CA PHE A 2 -6.00 5.97 10.28
C PHE A 2 -5.86 5.08 9.05
N ILE A 3 -5.93 5.66 7.84
CA ILE A 3 -5.72 4.95 6.58
C ILE A 3 -4.47 5.52 5.91
N ALA A 4 -3.53 4.61 5.58
CA ALA A 4 -2.34 4.97 4.81
C ALA A 4 -2.52 4.41 3.40
N MET A 5 -2.42 5.29 2.40
CA MET A 5 -2.54 4.89 0.99
C MET A 5 -1.30 5.30 0.22
N ASN A 6 -0.89 4.44 -0.71
CA ASN A 6 0.12 4.77 -1.70
C ASN A 6 -0.46 4.53 -3.09
N ARG A 7 -0.45 5.56 -3.92
CA ARG A 7 -0.93 5.47 -5.30
C ARG A 7 0.22 5.16 -6.23
N PHE A 8 -0.02 4.19 -7.12
CA PHE A 8 0.97 3.75 -8.10
C PHE A 8 0.42 3.95 -9.50
N GLN A 9 1.20 4.59 -10.36
CA GLN A 9 0.88 4.71 -11.79
C GLN A 9 1.66 3.63 -12.52
N VAL A 10 1.02 2.49 -12.75
CA VAL A 10 1.67 1.33 -13.35
C VAL A 10 1.68 1.47 -14.87
N ILE A 11 2.83 1.21 -15.50
CA ILE A 11 2.96 1.34 -16.96
C ILE A 11 2.06 0.35 -17.68
N PRO A 12 1.53 0.71 -18.86
CA PRO A 12 0.76 -0.22 -19.67
C PRO A 12 1.60 -1.47 -20.00
N GLY A 13 0.99 -2.64 -19.80
CA GLY A 13 1.69 -3.91 -19.95
C GLY A 13 2.38 -4.41 -18.71
N GLY A 14 2.45 -3.59 -17.64
CA GLY A 14 3.10 -3.97 -16.38
C GLY A 14 2.12 -4.43 -15.30
N GLU A 15 0.83 -4.49 -15.59
CA GLU A 15 -0.20 -4.76 -14.58
C GLU A 15 0.01 -6.12 -13.92
N GLU A 16 0.21 -7.16 -14.73
CA GLU A 16 0.36 -8.52 -14.21
C GLU A 16 1.64 -8.63 -13.36
N ALA A 17 2.74 -8.08 -13.83
CA ALA A 17 3.99 -8.10 -13.09
C ALA A 17 3.85 -7.36 -11.76
N PHE A 18 3.18 -6.21 -11.77
CA PHE A 18 2.93 -5.45 -10.55
C PHE A 18 2.11 -6.25 -9.55
N GLU A 19 1.01 -6.88 -10.01
CA GLU A 19 0.16 -7.69 -9.14
C GLU A 19 0.93 -8.87 -8.55
N GLN A 20 1.77 -9.53 -9.34
CA GLN A 20 2.56 -10.66 -8.85
C GLN A 20 3.57 -10.23 -7.79
N VAL A 21 4.19 -9.07 -7.94
CA VAL A 21 5.11 -8.55 -6.92
C VAL A 21 4.40 -8.43 -5.57
N TRP A 22 3.19 -7.85 -5.57
CA TRP A 22 2.45 -7.64 -4.33
C TRP A 22 1.85 -8.92 -3.77
N LEU A 23 1.32 -9.80 -4.62
CA LEU A 23 0.72 -11.06 -4.16
C LEU A 23 1.75 -12.01 -3.56
N SER A 24 3.00 -11.94 -4.01
CA SER A 24 4.07 -12.80 -3.51
C SER A 24 4.86 -12.20 -2.35
N ARG A 25 4.62 -10.92 -2.02
CA ARG A 25 5.38 -10.23 -0.98
C ARG A 25 4.92 -10.66 0.41
N ASP A 26 5.88 -10.98 1.28
CA ASP A 26 5.62 -11.10 2.70
C ASP A 26 5.75 -9.71 3.32
N SER A 27 4.64 -9.13 3.73
CA SER A 27 4.61 -7.78 4.27
C SER A 27 4.93 -7.72 5.76
N HIS A 28 4.88 -8.86 6.45
CA HIS A 28 5.08 -8.95 7.91
C HIS A 28 4.08 -8.09 8.70
N LEU A 29 2.94 -7.75 8.09
CA LEU A 29 1.96 -6.85 8.72
C LEU A 29 1.09 -7.53 9.77
N ALA A 30 0.84 -8.83 9.63
CA ALA A 30 -0.15 -9.51 10.46
C ALA A 30 0.09 -9.38 11.97
N ASP A 31 1.36 -9.29 12.37
CA ASP A 31 1.75 -9.22 13.78
C ASP A 31 2.12 -7.81 14.26
N VAL A 32 1.92 -6.80 13.41
CA VAL A 32 2.32 -5.43 13.75
C VAL A 32 1.25 -4.79 14.66
N PRO A 33 1.65 -4.22 15.82
CA PRO A 33 0.69 -3.57 16.70
C PRO A 33 -0.08 -2.45 16.00
N GLY A 34 -1.40 -2.48 16.16
CA GLY A 34 -2.28 -1.47 15.58
C GLY A 34 -2.69 -1.71 14.14
N PHE A 35 -2.11 -2.70 13.49
CA PHE A 35 -2.53 -3.07 12.13
C PHE A 35 -3.92 -3.68 12.16
N VAL A 36 -4.80 -3.25 11.25
CA VAL A 36 -6.17 -3.76 11.15
C VAL A 36 -6.32 -4.62 9.91
N GLU A 37 -6.07 -4.05 8.72
CA GLU A 37 -6.17 -4.82 7.47
C GLU A 37 -5.45 -4.10 6.34
N PHE A 38 -5.13 -4.86 5.29
CA PHE A 38 -4.46 -4.36 4.11
C PHE A 38 -5.24 -4.77 2.86
N HIS A 39 -5.36 -3.83 1.92
CA HIS A 39 -5.91 -4.11 0.61
C HIS A 39 -5.01 -3.55 -0.46
N MET A 40 -4.81 -4.31 -1.54
CA MET A 40 -4.24 -3.76 -2.77
C MET A 40 -5.40 -3.54 -3.73
N LEU A 41 -5.58 -2.31 -4.15
CA LEU A 41 -6.73 -1.89 -4.94
C LEU A 41 -6.34 -1.68 -6.40
N ARG A 42 -7.14 -2.21 -7.32
CA ARG A 42 -7.02 -1.94 -8.74
C ARG A 42 -8.01 -0.85 -9.10
N GLY A 43 -7.49 0.25 -9.62
CA GLY A 43 -8.32 1.38 -10.03
C GLY A 43 -8.53 1.42 -11.54
N PRO A 44 -8.99 2.56 -12.07
CA PRO A 44 -9.27 2.71 -13.48
C PRO A 44 -7.99 2.83 -14.32
N ALA A 45 -8.13 2.50 -15.61
CA ALA A 45 -7.08 2.74 -16.58
C ALA A 45 -7.15 4.21 -17.04
N ALA A 46 -5.97 4.83 -17.16
CA ALA A 46 -5.83 6.13 -17.80
C ALA A 46 -5.13 5.96 -19.14
N ASP A 47 -4.89 7.06 -19.85
CA ASP A 47 -4.29 6.98 -21.18
C ASP A 47 -2.86 6.44 -21.15
N ASP A 48 -2.11 6.73 -20.09
CA ASP A 48 -0.68 6.41 -20.00
C ASP A 48 -0.34 5.47 -18.85
N HIS A 49 -1.32 5.06 -18.02
CA HIS A 49 -1.04 4.18 -16.89
C HIS A 49 -2.31 3.49 -16.39
N PHE A 50 -2.08 2.49 -15.53
CA PHE A 50 -3.13 1.89 -14.73
C PHE A 50 -2.94 2.33 -13.28
N LEU A 51 -4.02 2.79 -12.63
CA LEU A 51 -3.95 3.23 -11.24
C LEU A 51 -4.13 2.06 -10.30
N TYR A 52 -3.20 1.92 -9.37
CA TYR A 52 -3.31 1.00 -8.23
C TYR A 52 -3.11 1.79 -6.95
N SER A 53 -3.60 1.27 -5.86
CA SER A 53 -3.36 1.87 -4.55
C SER A 53 -3.27 0.79 -3.49
N SER A 54 -2.26 0.91 -2.62
CA SER A 54 -2.29 0.16 -1.37
C SER A 54 -3.19 0.91 -0.39
N HIS A 55 -3.85 0.16 0.48
CA HIS A 55 -4.78 0.71 1.46
C HIS A 55 -4.61 -0.06 2.75
N THR A 56 -4.01 0.59 3.74
CA THR A 56 -3.72 -0.03 5.02
C THR A 56 -4.49 0.68 6.12
N VAL A 57 -5.25 -0.07 6.90
CA VAL A 57 -6.02 0.48 8.00
C VAL A 57 -5.28 0.23 9.31
N TRP A 58 -5.15 1.28 10.11
CA TRP A 58 -4.44 1.28 11.39
C TRP A 58 -5.34 1.81 12.49
N ARG A 59 -5.15 1.35 13.71
CA ARG A 59 -5.91 1.85 14.85
C ARG A 59 -5.64 3.31 15.12
N SER A 60 -4.41 3.76 14.84
CA SER A 60 -4.02 5.16 15.02
C SER A 60 -2.90 5.52 14.05
N ARG A 61 -2.73 6.82 13.81
CA ARG A 61 -1.60 7.35 13.05
C ARG A 61 -0.28 6.97 13.72
N GLU A 62 -0.24 7.01 15.04
CA GLU A 62 0.97 6.68 15.80
C GLU A 62 1.41 5.24 15.54
N ASP A 63 0.47 4.29 15.51
CA ASP A 63 0.80 2.90 15.20
C ASP A 63 1.38 2.75 13.80
N PHE A 64 0.84 3.46 12.82
CA PHE A 64 1.39 3.49 11.47
C PHE A 64 2.83 4.06 11.48
N GLU A 65 3.03 5.18 12.15
CA GLU A 65 4.35 5.81 12.22
C GLU A 65 5.38 4.90 12.90
N ASN A 66 4.96 4.22 13.97
CA ASN A 66 5.83 3.26 14.66
C ASN A 66 6.24 2.11 13.73
N TRP A 67 5.29 1.63 12.93
CA TRP A 67 5.58 0.58 11.96
C TRP A 67 6.62 1.04 10.93
N THR A 68 6.52 2.27 10.41
CA THR A 68 7.46 2.77 9.41
C THR A 68 8.89 2.84 9.92
N ARG A 69 9.09 2.82 11.24
CA ARG A 69 10.41 2.84 11.88
C ARG A 69 10.87 1.45 12.31
N SER A 70 10.07 0.41 12.06
CA SER A 70 10.31 -0.93 12.58
C SER A 70 11.14 -1.80 11.65
N GLU A 71 11.67 -2.89 12.23
CA GLU A 71 12.35 -3.92 11.44
C GLU A 71 11.38 -4.60 10.46
N ALA A 72 10.11 -4.76 10.84
CA ALA A 72 9.11 -5.34 9.96
C ALA A 72 8.92 -4.50 8.70
N PHE A 73 8.93 -3.16 8.83
CA PHE A 73 8.85 -2.26 7.69
C PHE A 73 10.06 -2.43 6.77
N ARG A 74 11.26 -2.44 7.35
CA ARG A 74 12.49 -2.63 6.57
C ARG A 74 12.50 -3.96 5.86
N ALA A 75 12.07 -5.03 6.54
CA ALA A 75 12.01 -6.36 5.95
C ALA A 75 11.01 -6.41 4.79
N ALA A 76 9.84 -5.78 4.95
CA ALA A 76 8.81 -5.75 3.91
C ALA A 76 9.25 -4.98 2.67
N HIS A 77 10.11 -3.98 2.85
CA HIS A 77 10.58 -3.13 1.74
C HIS A 77 11.98 -3.50 1.24
N ARG A 78 12.58 -4.57 1.78
CA ARG A 78 13.88 -5.04 1.32
C ARG A 78 13.74 -5.52 -0.11
N GLY A 79 14.63 -5.07 -0.99
CA GLY A 79 14.60 -5.44 -2.39
C GLY A 79 13.57 -4.68 -3.24
N ALA A 80 12.85 -3.72 -2.65
CA ALA A 80 11.86 -2.95 -3.41
C ALA A 80 12.46 -2.20 -4.59
N GLY A 81 13.76 -1.86 -4.53
CA GLY A 81 14.45 -1.20 -5.62
C GLY A 81 15.04 -2.15 -6.66
N ASP A 82 14.96 -3.46 -6.44
CA ASP A 82 15.56 -4.47 -7.33
C ASP A 82 14.68 -4.79 -8.52
N HIS A 83 13.42 -4.39 -8.50
CA HIS A 83 12.49 -4.60 -9.59
C HIS A 83 12.66 -3.52 -10.64
N LYS A 84 12.51 -3.90 -11.91
CA LYS A 84 12.47 -2.92 -12.97
C LYS A 84 11.36 -1.92 -12.68
N PRO A 85 11.57 -0.64 -13.05
CA PRO A 85 10.52 0.35 -12.83
C PRO A 85 9.23 -0.06 -13.52
N LEU A 86 8.22 -0.36 -12.74
CA LEU A 86 6.88 -0.64 -13.23
C LEU A 86 6.01 0.61 -13.18
N TYR A 87 6.58 1.72 -12.71
CA TYR A 87 5.85 2.95 -12.44
C TYR A 87 6.31 4.08 -13.36
N LEU A 88 5.39 4.96 -13.73
CA LEU A 88 5.73 6.20 -14.44
C LEU A 88 6.41 7.20 -13.51
N ALA A 89 6.08 7.16 -12.23
CA ALA A 89 6.60 8.09 -11.24
C ALA A 89 6.68 7.39 -9.88
N ALA A 90 7.35 8.02 -8.92
CA ALA A 90 7.41 7.50 -7.55
C ALA A 90 5.99 7.37 -6.97
N PRO A 91 5.75 6.35 -6.13
CA PRO A 91 4.44 6.20 -5.48
C PRO A 91 4.09 7.44 -4.67
N ARG A 92 2.81 7.79 -4.69
CA ARG A 92 2.31 8.97 -3.99
C ARG A 92 1.60 8.55 -2.71
N PHE A 93 2.15 8.97 -1.57
CA PHE A 93 1.59 8.66 -0.26
C PHE A 93 0.52 9.66 0.12
N GLU A 94 -0.57 9.15 0.69
CA GLU A 94 -1.64 9.96 1.29
C GLU A 94 -2.08 9.30 2.58
N GLY A 95 -2.24 10.08 3.65
CA GLY A 95 -2.73 9.59 4.93
C GLY A 95 -4.06 10.26 5.27
N PHE A 96 -4.97 9.49 5.85
CA PHE A 96 -6.32 9.98 6.18
C PHE A 96 -6.73 9.52 7.57
N ASP A 97 -7.30 10.43 8.36
CA ASP A 97 -7.96 10.07 9.60
C ASP A 97 -9.42 9.75 9.29
N ILE A 98 -9.92 8.64 9.82
CA ILE A 98 -11.33 8.30 9.65
C ILE A 98 -12.13 9.16 10.63
N ILE A 99 -12.99 10.03 10.10
CA ILE A 99 -13.80 10.93 10.92
C ILE A 99 -15.24 10.45 11.08
N GLN A 100 -15.62 9.41 10.33
CA GLN A 100 -16.97 8.84 10.46
C GLN A 100 -16.95 7.43 9.90
N THR A 101 -17.60 6.52 10.61
CA THR A 101 -17.80 5.14 10.15
C THR A 101 -19.27 4.79 10.32
N VAL A 102 -19.88 4.32 9.24
CA VAL A 102 -21.26 3.86 9.24
C VAL A 102 -21.26 2.40 8.82
N THR A 103 -21.95 1.56 9.59
CA THR A 103 -22.07 0.14 9.28
C THR A 103 -23.54 -0.23 9.16
N PRO A 104 -23.86 -1.33 8.48
CA PRO A 104 -25.26 -1.79 8.40
C PRO A 104 -25.81 -2.09 9.79
N SER A 105 -27.07 -1.82 9.99
CA SER A 105 -27.74 -2.13 11.26
C SER A 105 -28.20 -3.59 11.28
#